data_ab483520f51948cb271e558d99667c78
#
_entry.id   ab483520f51948cb271e558d99667c78
#
_cell.length_a   1.000
_cell.length_b   1.000
_cell.length_c   1.000
_cell.angle_alpha   90.00
_cell.angle_beta   90.00
_cell.angle_gamma   90.00
#
_symmetry.space_group_name_H-M   'P 1'
#
loop_
_entity.id
_entity.type
_entity.pdbx_description
1 polymer ?
#
loop_
_entity_poly.entity_id
_entity_poly.type
_entity_poly.pdbx_seq_one_letter_code
_entity_poly.pdbx_strand_id
1 'polypeptide(L)'
;MLHKTRGIVLHTLPYGDKYLIVAIYTELFGRVGYLITPARRGKRGVAQALLMPLSLLDLEVEHRNDRDLQRIREARSLSLPTALQTHPAKNAEALFLSEILYRVIREKESDPPLFHFLFDAVRHLETADAGIANFHLTFLFRLAVYLGIRPNRETYVEGRYFDLLEGIFTEEVPLHGRYLNADESRVMARLTKMTFANMSLFAFSHTERSAILGHVLDFYRLHLPGFPELKSLEVLRALFE
;
A
#
# COMPACT_ATOMS: atom_id res chain seq x y z
N MET A 1 27.20 -9.74 -5.42
CA MET A 1 26.79 -10.49 -6.61
C MET A 1 25.77 -9.66 -7.37
N LEU A 2 25.69 -9.78 -8.70
CA LEU A 2 24.73 -9.06 -9.51
C LEU A 2 23.48 -9.91 -9.68
N HIS A 3 22.30 -9.30 -9.47
CA HIS A 3 21.02 -9.98 -9.54
C HIS A 3 20.00 -9.18 -10.36
N LYS A 4 19.13 -9.87 -11.09
CA LYS A 4 17.96 -9.29 -11.74
C LYS A 4 16.74 -9.54 -10.88
N THR A 5 15.94 -8.49 -10.61
CA THR A 5 14.75 -8.58 -9.78
C THR A 5 13.75 -7.50 -10.19
N ARG A 6 12.46 -7.79 -10.04
CA ARG A 6 11.42 -6.77 -10.10
C ARG A 6 11.36 -6.00 -8.79
N GLY A 7 10.91 -4.74 -8.83
CA GLY A 7 10.79 -3.92 -7.65
C GLY A 7 9.62 -2.93 -7.73
N ILE A 8 9.12 -2.55 -6.56
CA ILE A 8 8.05 -1.55 -6.37
C ILE A 8 8.62 -0.44 -5.50
N VAL A 9 8.63 0.79 -5.99
CA VAL A 9 9.15 1.95 -5.24
C VAL A 9 8.18 2.30 -4.11
N LEU A 10 8.66 2.27 -2.87
CA LEU A 10 7.86 2.61 -1.70
C LEU A 10 8.13 4.02 -1.20
N HIS A 11 9.39 4.44 -1.16
CA HIS A 11 9.73 5.73 -0.58
C HIS A 11 11.06 6.25 -1.10
N THR A 12 11.17 7.58 -1.29
CA THR A 12 12.39 8.24 -1.74
C THR A 12 12.73 9.38 -0.79
N LEU A 13 13.96 9.39 -0.29
CA LEU A 13 14.48 10.41 0.62
C LEU A 13 15.75 11.05 0.04
N PRO A 14 15.88 12.38 0.07
CA PRO A 14 17.17 13.05 -0.19
C PRO A 14 18.23 12.59 0.84
N TYR A 15 19.44 12.34 0.36
CA TYR A 15 20.59 12.00 1.21
C TYR A 15 21.82 12.82 0.79
N GLY A 16 22.08 13.86 1.59
CA GLY A 16 23.05 14.91 1.22
C GLY A 16 22.69 15.61 -0.09
N ASP A 17 23.66 16.26 -0.72
CA ASP A 17 23.43 17.10 -1.90
C ASP A 17 23.37 16.33 -3.24
N LYS A 18 23.78 15.07 -3.25
CA LYS A 18 24.04 14.32 -4.48
C LYS A 18 23.31 13.00 -4.61
N TYR A 19 22.74 12.49 -3.52
CA TYR A 19 22.20 11.14 -3.48
C TYR A 19 20.74 11.12 -3.05
N LEU A 20 20.06 10.03 -3.40
CA LEU A 20 18.76 9.65 -2.87
C LEU A 20 18.88 8.27 -2.20
N ILE A 21 18.21 8.08 -1.09
CA ILE A 21 17.92 6.75 -0.56
C ILE A 21 16.51 6.38 -1.00
N VAL A 22 16.39 5.27 -1.72
CA VAL A 22 15.11 4.78 -2.22
C VAL A 22 14.82 3.43 -1.61
N ALA A 23 13.72 3.32 -0.88
CA ALA A 23 13.20 2.06 -0.39
C ALA A 23 12.37 1.40 -1.49
N ILE A 24 12.79 0.21 -1.91
CA ILE A 24 12.12 -0.59 -2.93
C ILE A 24 11.75 -1.93 -2.33
N TYR A 25 10.51 -2.37 -2.52
CA TYR A 25 10.11 -3.74 -2.23
C TYR A 25 10.42 -4.60 -3.45
N THR A 26 11.36 -5.51 -3.28
CA THR A 26 11.89 -6.35 -4.38
C THR A 26 11.36 -7.77 -4.26
N GLU A 27 11.19 -8.42 -5.40
CA GLU A 27 10.71 -9.81 -5.49
C GLU A 27 11.67 -10.79 -4.81
N LEU A 28 13.00 -10.58 -4.96
CA LEU A 28 14.01 -11.51 -4.47
C LEU A 28 14.48 -11.23 -3.04
N PHE A 29 14.42 -9.98 -2.56
CA PHE A 29 15.09 -9.58 -1.32
C PHE A 29 14.16 -8.84 -0.36
N GLY A 30 12.83 -8.84 -0.59
CA GLY A 30 11.92 -8.06 0.21
C GLY A 30 12.21 -6.56 0.16
N ARG A 31 12.08 -5.85 1.27
CA ARG A 31 12.34 -4.42 1.33
C ARG A 31 13.82 -4.10 1.44
N VAL A 32 14.35 -3.39 0.45
CA VAL A 32 15.76 -3.01 0.35
C VAL A 32 15.89 -1.50 0.18
N GLY A 33 16.87 -0.90 0.88
CA GLY A 33 17.30 0.49 0.70
C GLY A 33 18.40 0.58 -0.36
N TYR A 34 18.22 1.44 -1.35
CA TYR A 34 19.19 1.69 -2.42
C TYR A 34 19.73 3.11 -2.35
N LEU A 35 21.07 3.24 -2.39
CA LEU A 35 21.72 4.52 -2.57
C LEU A 35 21.82 4.83 -4.07
N ILE A 36 21.15 5.87 -4.52
CA ILE A 36 21.01 6.22 -5.93
C ILE A 36 21.61 7.59 -6.21
N THR A 37 22.33 7.69 -7.32
CA THR A 37 22.70 8.98 -7.93
C THR A 37 21.63 9.33 -8.97
N PRO A 38 20.85 10.41 -8.78
CA PRO A 38 19.88 10.83 -9.79
C PRO A 38 20.57 11.17 -11.12
N ALA A 39 19.95 10.76 -12.23
CA ALA A 39 20.42 11.15 -13.55
C ALA A 39 20.32 12.67 -13.71
N ARG A 40 21.43 13.30 -14.10
CA ARG A 40 21.48 14.71 -14.48
C ARG A 40 21.88 14.80 -15.96
N ARG A 41 21.51 15.91 -16.63
CA ARG A 41 21.83 16.12 -18.05
C ARG A 41 23.32 15.78 -18.34
N GLY A 42 23.55 14.77 -19.20
CA GLY A 42 24.90 14.32 -19.58
C GLY A 42 25.62 13.41 -18.56
N LYS A 43 25.00 12.99 -17.45
CA LYS A 43 25.60 12.09 -16.46
C LYS A 43 24.81 10.78 -16.31
N ARG A 44 25.53 9.67 -16.11
CA ARG A 44 24.94 8.37 -15.77
C ARG A 44 24.23 8.45 -14.41
N GLY A 45 23.05 7.83 -14.31
CA GLY A 45 22.25 7.75 -13.07
C GLY A 45 20.88 7.16 -13.37
N VAL A 46 20.07 6.99 -12.32
CA VAL A 46 18.68 6.55 -12.44
C VAL A 46 17.78 7.75 -12.66
N ALA A 47 16.92 7.71 -13.67
CA ALA A 47 16.00 8.79 -13.96
C ALA A 47 15.02 8.99 -12.77
N GLN A 48 14.84 10.23 -12.35
CA GLN A 48 13.99 10.56 -11.19
C GLN A 48 12.52 10.13 -11.40
N ALA A 49 12.05 10.16 -12.65
CA ALA A 49 10.71 9.68 -13.00
C ALA A 49 10.47 8.20 -12.67
N LEU A 50 11.53 7.38 -12.61
CA LEU A 50 11.45 5.98 -12.20
C LEU A 50 11.28 5.80 -10.69
N LEU A 51 11.55 6.84 -9.90
CA LEU A 51 11.59 6.80 -8.44
C LEU A 51 10.32 7.36 -7.80
N MET A 52 9.26 7.50 -8.59
CA MET A 52 7.94 7.93 -8.10
C MET A 52 7.26 6.82 -7.28
N PRO A 53 6.39 7.17 -6.33
CA PRO A 53 5.64 6.21 -5.54
C PRO A 53 4.94 5.14 -6.39
N LEU A 54 5.06 3.88 -5.98
CA LEU A 54 4.53 2.69 -6.64
C LEU A 54 5.04 2.44 -8.07
N SER A 55 6.12 3.12 -8.54
CA SER A 55 6.75 2.77 -9.82
C SER A 55 7.16 1.30 -9.83
N LEU A 56 6.79 0.58 -10.91
CA LEU A 56 7.17 -0.81 -11.14
C LEU A 56 8.44 -0.86 -11.98
N LEU A 57 9.48 -1.51 -11.45
CA LEU A 57 10.82 -1.50 -12.02
C LEU A 57 11.33 -2.92 -12.31
N ASP A 58 12.02 -3.05 -13.46
CA ASP A 58 12.98 -4.11 -13.72
C ASP A 58 14.37 -3.62 -13.31
N LEU A 59 15.01 -4.34 -12.41
CA LEU A 59 16.23 -3.91 -11.73
C LEU A 59 17.37 -4.89 -11.97
N GLU A 60 18.54 -4.36 -12.22
CA GLU A 60 19.80 -5.06 -12.06
C GLU A 60 20.55 -4.46 -10.87
N VAL A 61 20.74 -5.24 -9.80
CA VAL A 61 21.21 -4.77 -8.49
C VAL A 61 22.46 -5.51 -8.03
N GLU A 62 23.35 -4.78 -7.35
CA GLU A 62 24.41 -5.38 -6.54
C GLU A 62 23.87 -5.59 -5.12
N HIS A 63 23.60 -6.85 -4.76
CA HIS A 63 23.17 -7.18 -3.39
C HIS A 63 24.31 -7.79 -2.60
N ARG A 64 24.55 -7.24 -1.41
CA ARG A 64 25.59 -7.67 -0.46
C ARG A 64 24.99 -7.68 0.94
N ASN A 65 25.09 -8.81 1.61
CA ASN A 65 24.54 -9.02 2.98
C ASN A 65 25.25 -8.18 4.06
N ASP A 66 26.48 -7.72 3.77
CA ASP A 66 27.28 -6.89 4.68
C ASP A 66 26.97 -5.39 4.59
N ARG A 67 25.96 -4.98 3.82
CA ARG A 67 25.60 -3.58 3.61
C ARG A 67 24.12 -3.31 3.84
N ASP A 68 23.82 -2.24 4.53
CA ASP A 68 22.44 -1.78 4.71
C ASP A 68 21.88 -1.09 3.44
N LEU A 69 22.72 -0.34 2.73
CA LEU A 69 22.36 0.33 1.49
C LEU A 69 23.01 -0.38 0.28
N GLN A 70 22.16 -0.83 -0.62
CA GLN A 70 22.54 -1.53 -1.84
C GLN A 70 22.71 -0.57 -3.03
N ARG A 71 23.16 -1.08 -4.19
CA ARG A 71 23.33 -0.29 -5.40
C ARG A 71 22.52 -0.85 -6.55
N ILE A 72 21.90 0.03 -7.32
CA ILE A 72 21.26 -0.28 -8.60
C ILE A 72 22.27 -0.03 -9.71
N ARG A 73 22.48 -1.03 -10.55
CA ARG A 73 23.29 -0.92 -11.78
C ARG A 73 22.46 -0.43 -12.95
N GLU A 74 21.28 -1.00 -13.10
CA GLU A 74 20.30 -0.62 -14.11
C GLU A 74 18.89 -0.67 -13.54
N ALA A 75 18.06 0.29 -13.95
CA ALA A 75 16.64 0.34 -13.65
C ALA A 75 15.87 0.70 -14.92
N ARG A 76 14.82 -0.06 -15.21
CA ARG A 76 13.89 0.20 -16.32
C ARG A 76 12.46 0.18 -15.78
N SER A 77 11.59 1.00 -16.35
CA SER A 77 10.17 0.91 -16.04
C SER A 77 9.57 -0.34 -16.67
N LEU A 78 8.76 -1.06 -15.90
CA LEU A 78 7.97 -2.21 -16.39
C LEU A 78 6.60 -1.79 -16.93
N SER A 79 6.18 -0.57 -16.64
CA SER A 79 4.97 0.03 -17.19
C SER A 79 5.29 1.43 -17.70
N LEU A 80 4.45 1.96 -18.57
CA LEU A 80 4.47 3.38 -18.93
C LEU A 80 3.70 4.11 -17.81
N PRO A 81 4.33 4.73 -16.80
CA PRO A 81 3.67 5.20 -15.58
C PRO A 81 2.90 6.50 -15.79
N THR A 82 2.23 6.64 -16.92
CA THR A 82 1.53 7.87 -17.28
C THR A 82 0.30 8.09 -16.42
N ALA A 83 -0.51 7.05 -16.16
CA ALA A 83 -1.77 7.22 -15.45
C ALA A 83 -1.59 7.52 -13.95
N LEU A 84 -0.66 6.83 -13.25
CA LEU A 84 -0.36 7.10 -11.84
C LEU A 84 0.21 8.51 -11.62
N GLN A 85 0.88 9.09 -12.61
CA GLN A 85 1.52 10.40 -12.50
C GLN A 85 0.62 11.54 -12.97
N THR A 86 -0.25 11.29 -13.96
CA THR A 86 -1.05 12.34 -14.62
C THR A 86 -2.50 12.42 -14.14
N HIS A 87 -3.05 11.31 -13.61
CA HIS A 87 -4.41 11.30 -13.09
C HIS A 87 -4.42 11.63 -11.59
N PRO A 88 -4.99 12.76 -11.14
CA PRO A 88 -4.90 13.22 -9.76
C PRO A 88 -5.33 12.18 -8.72
N ALA A 89 -6.48 11.52 -8.94
CA ALA A 89 -6.97 10.51 -8.02
C ALA A 89 -6.03 9.28 -7.91
N LYS A 90 -5.50 8.78 -9.03
CA LYS A 90 -4.53 7.67 -9.02
C LYS A 90 -3.22 8.05 -8.36
N ASN A 91 -2.78 9.30 -8.54
CA ASN A 91 -1.59 9.82 -7.88
C ASN A 91 -1.76 9.88 -6.36
N ALA A 92 -2.91 10.36 -5.87
CA ALA A 92 -3.20 10.38 -4.44
C ALA A 92 -3.27 8.96 -3.84
N GLU A 93 -3.90 8.01 -4.54
CA GLU A 93 -3.89 6.59 -4.17
C GLU A 93 -2.45 6.07 -4.09
N ALA A 94 -1.61 6.35 -5.08
CA ALA A 94 -0.23 5.90 -5.10
C ALA A 94 0.60 6.49 -3.95
N LEU A 95 0.44 7.77 -3.63
CA LEU A 95 1.08 8.43 -2.49
C LEU A 95 0.65 7.79 -1.17
N PHE A 96 -0.65 7.61 -0.98
CA PHE A 96 -1.21 7.05 0.25
C PHE A 96 -0.77 5.60 0.46
N LEU A 97 -0.92 4.76 -0.55
CA LEU A 97 -0.58 3.34 -0.45
C LEU A 97 0.93 3.11 -0.31
N SER A 98 1.76 3.89 -1.01
CA SER A 98 3.22 3.77 -0.86
C SER A 98 3.67 4.16 0.55
N GLU A 99 3.06 5.18 1.18
CA GLU A 99 3.35 5.52 2.57
C GLU A 99 2.97 4.38 3.51
N ILE A 100 1.77 3.80 3.38
CA ILE A 100 1.35 2.64 4.18
C ILE A 100 2.32 1.49 4.01
N LEU A 101 2.61 1.08 2.77
CA LEU A 101 3.52 -0.03 2.48
C LEU A 101 4.91 0.20 3.08
N TYR A 102 5.44 1.42 2.95
CA TYR A 102 6.71 1.79 3.56
C TYR A 102 6.71 1.63 5.08
N ARG A 103 5.57 1.81 5.75
CA ARG A 103 5.43 1.70 7.20
C ARG A 103 5.19 0.28 7.69
N VAL A 104 4.40 -0.50 6.95
CA VAL A 104 3.99 -1.85 7.39
C VAL A 104 4.95 -2.94 6.92
N ILE A 105 5.54 -2.81 5.73
CA ILE A 105 6.49 -3.80 5.22
C ILE A 105 7.89 -3.45 5.75
N ARG A 106 8.37 -4.21 6.72
CA ARG A 106 9.69 -4.03 7.33
C ARG A 106 10.66 -5.17 7.01
N GLU A 107 10.13 -6.29 6.55
CA GLU A 107 10.87 -7.51 6.33
C GLU A 107 11.86 -7.36 5.17
N LYS A 108 13.09 -7.83 5.41
CA LYS A 108 14.19 -7.89 4.42
C LYS A 108 14.26 -9.26 3.75
N GLU A 109 13.18 -10.02 3.81
CA GLU A 109 13.08 -11.35 3.21
C GLU A 109 12.08 -11.35 2.07
N SER A 110 12.30 -12.23 1.10
CA SER A 110 11.39 -12.43 -0.03
C SER A 110 10.07 -13.02 0.43
N ASP A 111 8.97 -12.39 0.05
CA ASP A 111 7.61 -12.91 0.17
C ASP A 111 6.93 -12.82 -1.22
N PRO A 112 7.09 -13.86 -2.06
CA PRO A 112 6.53 -13.84 -3.42
C PRO A 112 5.02 -13.66 -3.47
N PRO A 113 4.18 -14.28 -2.61
CA PRO A 113 2.75 -14.02 -2.56
C PRO A 113 2.41 -12.54 -2.34
N LEU A 114 3.04 -11.90 -1.36
CA LEU A 114 2.85 -10.47 -1.09
C LEU A 114 3.35 -9.62 -2.27
N PHE A 115 4.53 -9.95 -2.83
CA PHE A 115 5.06 -9.21 -3.96
C PHE A 115 4.12 -9.25 -5.16
N HIS A 116 3.61 -10.42 -5.54
CA HIS A 116 2.69 -10.57 -6.66
C HIS A 116 1.38 -9.81 -6.42
N PHE A 117 0.81 -9.91 -5.20
CA PHE A 117 -0.37 -9.13 -4.84
C PHE A 117 -0.15 -7.63 -5.05
N LEU A 118 0.96 -7.08 -4.52
CA LEU A 118 1.27 -5.65 -4.63
C LEU A 118 1.50 -5.24 -6.09
N PHE A 119 2.24 -6.04 -6.83
CA PHE A 119 2.55 -5.79 -8.23
C PHE A 119 1.28 -5.74 -9.10
N ASP A 120 0.38 -6.70 -8.92
CA ASP A 120 -0.87 -6.77 -9.66
C ASP A 120 -1.85 -5.67 -9.23
N ALA A 121 -1.88 -5.30 -7.95
CA ALA A 121 -2.67 -4.18 -7.45
C ALA A 121 -2.24 -2.85 -8.08
N VAL A 122 -0.93 -2.59 -8.17
CA VAL A 122 -0.40 -1.38 -8.82
C VAL A 122 -0.76 -1.35 -10.30
N ARG A 123 -0.60 -2.47 -11.00
CA ARG A 123 -1.01 -2.57 -12.42
C ARG A 123 -2.51 -2.34 -12.60
N HIS A 124 -3.33 -2.86 -11.68
CA HIS A 124 -4.76 -2.62 -11.72
C HIS A 124 -5.09 -1.14 -11.52
N LEU A 125 -4.47 -0.46 -10.54
CA LEU A 125 -4.65 0.98 -10.33
C LEU A 125 -4.27 1.78 -11.58
N GLU A 126 -3.18 1.40 -12.25
CA GLU A 126 -2.72 2.06 -13.47
C GLU A 126 -3.75 1.99 -14.60
N THR A 127 -4.39 0.83 -14.79
CA THR A 127 -5.33 0.56 -15.89
C THR A 127 -6.79 0.78 -15.54
N ALA A 128 -7.16 0.93 -14.27
CA ALA A 128 -8.56 1.08 -13.85
C ALA A 128 -9.18 2.38 -14.37
N ASP A 129 -10.34 2.26 -15.00
CA ASP A 129 -11.16 3.40 -15.46
C ASP A 129 -12.34 3.69 -14.54
N ALA A 130 -12.65 2.77 -13.62
CA ALA A 130 -13.77 2.88 -12.68
C ALA A 130 -13.40 2.35 -11.28
N GLY A 131 -14.13 2.82 -10.26
CA GLY A 131 -13.96 2.36 -8.87
C GLY A 131 -12.72 2.90 -8.16
N ILE A 132 -11.97 3.84 -8.76
CA ILE A 132 -10.74 4.41 -8.20
C ILE A 132 -10.97 4.92 -6.77
N ALA A 133 -12.11 5.57 -6.52
CA ALA A 133 -12.45 6.08 -5.19
C ALA A 133 -12.57 5.02 -4.09
N ASN A 134 -12.72 3.74 -4.43
CA ASN A 134 -12.77 2.61 -3.49
C ASN A 134 -11.48 1.78 -3.50
N PHE A 135 -10.48 2.18 -4.30
CA PHE A 135 -9.28 1.38 -4.50
C PHE A 135 -8.51 1.16 -3.19
N HIS A 136 -8.26 2.22 -2.43
CA HIS A 136 -7.56 2.13 -1.14
C HIS A 136 -8.26 1.21 -0.13
N LEU A 137 -9.60 1.25 -0.08
CA LEU A 137 -10.37 0.36 0.80
C LEU A 137 -10.17 -1.10 0.40
N THR A 138 -10.33 -1.40 -0.91
CA THR A 138 -10.11 -2.74 -1.45
C THR A 138 -8.69 -3.22 -1.15
N PHE A 139 -7.70 -2.36 -1.42
CA PHE A 139 -6.30 -2.67 -1.24
C PHE A 139 -5.98 -3.00 0.23
N LEU A 140 -6.40 -2.16 1.18
CA LEU A 140 -6.14 -2.37 2.60
C LEU A 140 -6.77 -3.66 3.12
N PHE A 141 -8.02 -3.94 2.76
CA PHE A 141 -8.67 -5.19 3.13
C PHE A 141 -7.93 -6.43 2.59
N ARG A 142 -7.39 -6.36 1.38
CA ARG A 142 -6.61 -7.44 0.79
C ARG A 142 -5.22 -7.53 1.42
N LEU A 143 -4.56 -6.40 1.65
CA LEU A 143 -3.26 -6.35 2.31
C LEU A 143 -3.30 -6.95 3.72
N ALA A 144 -4.40 -6.74 4.48
CA ALA A 144 -4.59 -7.30 5.83
C ALA A 144 -4.44 -8.83 5.86
N VAL A 145 -4.79 -9.54 4.76
CA VAL A 145 -4.61 -11.00 4.65
C VAL A 145 -3.13 -11.36 4.68
N TYR A 146 -2.30 -10.65 3.91
CA TYR A 146 -0.85 -10.89 3.83
C TYR A 146 -0.11 -10.47 5.10
N LEU A 147 -0.66 -9.49 5.82
CA LEU A 147 -0.12 -9.05 7.11
C LEU A 147 -0.59 -9.93 8.29
N GLY A 148 -1.43 -10.93 8.05
CA GLY A 148 -1.94 -11.83 9.09
C GLY A 148 -2.97 -11.22 10.04
N ILE A 149 -3.54 -10.05 9.71
CA ILE A 149 -4.49 -9.30 10.55
C ILE A 149 -5.91 -9.28 9.97
N ARG A 150 -6.26 -10.23 9.10
CA ARG A 150 -7.55 -10.26 8.41
C ARG A 150 -8.74 -10.35 9.38
N PRO A 151 -9.77 -9.47 9.25
CA PRO A 151 -11.04 -9.62 9.97
C PRO A 151 -11.69 -10.98 9.71
N ASN A 152 -12.13 -11.65 10.78
CA ASN A 152 -12.77 -12.95 10.67
C ASN A 152 -14.26 -12.82 10.30
N ARG A 153 -14.55 -12.89 9.00
CA ARG A 153 -15.88 -12.77 8.45
C ARG A 153 -16.80 -13.94 8.83
N GLU A 154 -16.27 -15.10 9.14
CA GLU A 154 -17.08 -16.30 9.44
C GLU A 154 -17.93 -16.11 10.69
N THR A 155 -17.54 -15.19 11.57
CA THR A 155 -18.30 -14.82 12.77
C THR A 155 -19.45 -13.82 12.50
N TYR A 156 -19.58 -13.29 11.27
CA TYR A 156 -20.59 -12.30 10.95
C TYR A 156 -22.00 -12.88 10.89
N VAL A 157 -22.88 -12.29 11.71
CA VAL A 157 -24.32 -12.40 11.63
C VAL A 157 -24.88 -10.98 11.66
N GLU A 158 -25.99 -10.73 10.96
CA GLU A 158 -26.60 -9.40 10.94
C GLU A 158 -27.01 -8.94 12.34
N GLY A 159 -26.78 -7.66 12.65
CA GLY A 159 -27.01 -7.09 13.98
C GLY A 159 -25.85 -7.22 14.97
N ARG A 160 -24.79 -7.97 14.64
CA ARG A 160 -23.60 -8.08 15.48
C ARG A 160 -22.70 -6.85 15.41
N TYR A 161 -21.94 -6.66 16.48
CA TYR A 161 -20.88 -5.66 16.61
C TYR A 161 -19.56 -6.23 16.11
N PHE A 162 -18.71 -5.41 15.48
CA PHE A 162 -17.36 -5.84 15.12
C PHE A 162 -16.35 -5.40 16.17
N ASP A 163 -15.77 -6.36 16.86
CA ASP A 163 -14.70 -6.11 17.82
C ASP A 163 -13.39 -5.82 17.07
N LEU A 164 -12.91 -4.57 17.20
CA LEU A 164 -11.69 -4.11 16.52
C LEU A 164 -10.42 -4.71 17.14
N LEU A 165 -10.44 -5.14 18.42
CA LEU A 165 -9.27 -5.76 19.06
C LEU A 165 -9.11 -7.21 18.66
N GLU A 166 -10.23 -7.96 18.66
CA GLU A 166 -10.20 -9.40 18.37
C GLU A 166 -10.34 -9.69 16.85
N GLY A 167 -10.80 -8.72 16.07
CA GLY A 167 -11.03 -8.88 14.63
C GLY A 167 -12.21 -9.82 14.29
N ILE A 168 -13.19 -9.95 15.18
CA ILE A 168 -14.34 -10.83 15.05
C ILE A 168 -15.67 -10.08 15.20
N PHE A 169 -16.77 -10.70 14.77
CA PHE A 169 -18.12 -10.16 15.01
C PHE A 169 -18.74 -10.86 16.23
N THR A 170 -19.22 -10.04 17.18
CA THR A 170 -19.77 -10.48 18.48
C THR A 170 -21.23 -10.11 18.62
N GLU A 171 -21.98 -10.87 19.41
CA GLU A 171 -23.38 -10.60 19.74
C GLU A 171 -23.48 -9.50 20.80
N GLU A 172 -22.59 -9.54 21.78
CA GLU A 172 -22.55 -8.58 22.88
C GLU A 172 -21.63 -7.40 22.54
N VAL A 173 -21.95 -6.21 23.09
CA VAL A 173 -21.12 -5.01 22.97
C VAL A 173 -19.82 -5.21 23.75
N PRO A 174 -18.64 -5.11 23.10
CA PRO A 174 -17.35 -5.25 23.79
C PRO A 174 -17.12 -4.15 24.84
N LEU A 175 -16.76 -4.54 26.06
CA LEU A 175 -16.62 -3.64 27.21
C LEU A 175 -15.48 -2.63 27.09
N HIS A 176 -14.49 -2.91 26.26
CA HIS A 176 -13.30 -2.04 26.05
C HIS A 176 -13.59 -0.83 25.16
N GLY A 177 -14.78 -0.72 24.55
CA GLY A 177 -15.16 0.43 23.72
C GLY A 177 -14.49 0.52 22.33
N ARG A 178 -13.68 -0.48 21.94
CA ARG A 178 -13.02 -0.57 20.62
C ARG A 178 -13.83 -1.51 19.71
N TYR A 179 -14.95 -1.02 19.23
CA TYR A 179 -15.86 -1.81 18.38
C TYR A 179 -16.60 -0.93 17.40
N LEU A 180 -17.14 -1.52 16.36
CA LEU A 180 -18.07 -0.91 15.42
C LEU A 180 -19.50 -1.33 15.78
N ASN A 181 -20.43 -0.38 15.69
CA ASN A 181 -21.86 -0.69 15.89
C ASN A 181 -22.40 -1.59 14.77
N ALA A 182 -23.66 -2.05 14.89
CA ALA A 182 -24.24 -3.03 13.96
C ALA A 182 -24.27 -2.55 12.49
N ASP A 183 -24.51 -1.25 12.24
CA ASP A 183 -24.54 -0.69 10.89
C ASP A 183 -23.12 -0.59 10.29
N GLU A 184 -22.14 -0.12 11.06
CA GLU A 184 -20.73 -0.08 10.67
C GLU A 184 -20.20 -1.51 10.46
N SER A 185 -20.57 -2.46 11.30
CA SER A 185 -20.19 -3.87 11.21
C SER A 185 -20.72 -4.52 9.93
N ARG A 186 -21.95 -4.18 9.52
CA ARG A 186 -22.52 -4.62 8.24
C ARG A 186 -21.69 -4.11 7.06
N VAL A 187 -21.24 -2.86 7.10
CA VAL A 187 -20.34 -2.31 6.08
C VAL A 187 -19.00 -3.04 6.09
N MET A 188 -18.40 -3.26 7.27
CA MET A 188 -17.14 -4.00 7.42
C MET A 188 -17.26 -5.41 6.81
N ALA A 189 -18.35 -6.12 7.08
CA ALA A 189 -18.61 -7.45 6.50
C ALA A 189 -18.78 -7.41 4.97
N ARG A 190 -19.38 -6.35 4.41
CA ARG A 190 -19.48 -6.15 2.95
C ARG A 190 -18.12 -5.94 2.31
N LEU A 191 -17.24 -5.16 2.94
CA LEU A 191 -15.89 -4.87 2.42
C LEU A 191 -15.05 -6.15 2.28
N THR A 192 -15.26 -7.17 3.11
CA THR A 192 -14.55 -8.44 2.96
C THR A 192 -14.82 -9.15 1.62
N LYS A 193 -15.93 -8.80 0.94
CA LYS A 193 -16.31 -9.31 -0.40
C LYS A 193 -15.78 -8.45 -1.53
N MET A 194 -15.25 -7.26 -1.21
CA MET A 194 -14.77 -6.33 -2.21
C MET A 194 -13.45 -6.81 -2.81
N THR A 195 -13.35 -6.73 -4.12
CA THR A 195 -12.18 -7.09 -4.93
C THR A 195 -11.90 -5.97 -5.93
N PHE A 196 -10.74 -5.94 -6.52
CA PHE A 196 -10.45 -4.99 -7.60
C PHE A 196 -11.42 -5.12 -8.78
N ALA A 197 -11.90 -6.34 -9.07
CA ALA A 197 -12.84 -6.58 -10.16
C ALA A 197 -14.28 -6.05 -9.90
N ASN A 198 -14.69 -5.94 -8.63
CA ASN A 198 -16.04 -5.54 -8.28
C ASN A 198 -16.15 -4.26 -7.45
N MET A 199 -15.03 -3.58 -7.14
CA MET A 199 -15.01 -2.39 -6.29
C MET A 199 -15.86 -1.23 -6.84
N SER A 200 -16.03 -1.15 -8.16
CA SER A 200 -16.90 -0.14 -8.82
C SER A 200 -18.39 -0.34 -8.53
N LEU A 201 -18.80 -1.53 -8.11
CA LEU A 201 -20.19 -1.84 -7.76
C LEU A 201 -20.56 -1.38 -6.34
N PHE A 202 -19.59 -0.96 -5.54
CA PHE A 202 -19.83 -0.46 -4.19
C PHE A 202 -20.05 1.05 -4.24
N ALA A 203 -21.30 1.46 -4.13
CA ALA A 203 -21.67 2.87 -4.09
C ALA A 203 -21.59 3.38 -2.64
N PHE A 204 -20.48 4.04 -2.31
CA PHE A 204 -20.30 4.76 -1.06
C PHE A 204 -20.28 6.27 -1.35
N SER A 205 -20.97 7.05 -0.53
CA SER A 205 -20.78 8.50 -0.48
C SER A 205 -19.37 8.83 0.00
N HIS A 206 -18.95 10.08 -0.18
CA HIS A 206 -17.67 10.56 0.35
C HIS A 206 -17.58 10.35 1.87
N THR A 207 -18.60 10.78 2.62
CA THR A 207 -18.65 10.66 4.08
C THR A 207 -18.56 9.20 4.53
N GLU A 208 -19.27 8.29 3.86
CA GLU A 208 -19.18 6.86 4.16
C GLU A 208 -17.78 6.32 3.90
N ARG A 209 -17.13 6.65 2.76
CA ARG A 209 -15.76 6.22 2.49
C ARG A 209 -14.77 6.71 3.53
N SER A 210 -14.88 7.98 3.94
CA SER A 210 -14.01 8.55 4.97
C SER A 210 -14.18 7.87 6.31
N ALA A 211 -15.43 7.56 6.72
CA ALA A 211 -15.71 6.81 7.95
C ALA A 211 -15.14 5.38 7.88
N ILE A 212 -15.42 4.67 6.78
CA ILE A 212 -14.89 3.32 6.53
C ILE A 212 -13.37 3.30 6.60
N LEU A 213 -12.70 4.24 5.92
CA LEU A 213 -11.24 4.35 5.95
C LEU A 213 -10.74 4.59 7.38
N GLY A 214 -11.42 5.44 8.16
CA GLY A 214 -11.14 5.64 9.57
C GLY A 214 -11.12 4.33 10.36
N HIS A 215 -12.19 3.54 10.26
CA HIS A 215 -12.32 2.24 10.92
C HIS A 215 -11.23 1.24 10.49
N VAL A 216 -10.92 1.19 9.19
CA VAL A 216 -9.84 0.34 8.67
C VAL A 216 -8.49 0.74 9.23
N LEU A 217 -8.19 2.04 9.27
CA LEU A 217 -6.93 2.54 9.84
C LEU A 217 -6.85 2.32 11.34
N ASP A 218 -7.97 2.43 12.08
CA ASP A 218 -8.01 2.10 13.51
C ASP A 218 -7.74 0.62 13.74
N PHE A 219 -8.31 -0.26 12.92
CA PHE A 219 -8.00 -1.68 12.94
C PHE A 219 -6.51 -1.95 12.70
N TYR A 220 -5.90 -1.31 11.70
CA TYR A 220 -4.46 -1.41 11.44
C TYR A 220 -3.62 -0.93 12.61
N ARG A 221 -3.99 0.19 13.28
CA ARG A 221 -3.29 0.71 14.46
C ARG A 221 -3.31 -0.25 15.64
N LEU A 222 -4.42 -0.96 15.82
CA LEU A 222 -4.60 -1.93 16.90
C LEU A 222 -3.78 -3.22 16.67
N HIS A 223 -3.66 -3.65 15.42
CA HIS A 223 -3.03 -4.93 15.08
C HIS A 223 -1.56 -4.82 14.64
N LEU A 224 -1.09 -3.63 14.25
CA LEU A 224 0.29 -3.43 13.80
C LEU A 224 1.05 -2.52 14.77
N PRO A 225 1.98 -3.05 15.57
CA PRO A 225 2.76 -2.25 16.52
C PRO A 225 3.49 -1.10 15.84
N GLY A 226 3.30 0.11 16.37
CA GLY A 226 3.96 1.32 15.87
C GLY A 226 3.47 1.77 14.49
N PHE A 227 2.23 1.46 14.12
CA PHE A 227 1.58 2.04 12.94
C PHE A 227 1.43 3.56 13.13
N PRO A 228 2.05 4.40 12.28
CA PRO A 228 2.10 5.85 12.51
C PRO A 228 0.89 6.58 11.96
N GLU A 229 0.82 7.86 12.25
CA GLU A 229 -0.03 8.78 11.48
C GLU A 229 0.46 8.90 10.03
N LEU A 230 -0.48 8.98 9.10
CA LEU A 230 -0.23 9.02 7.67
C LEU A 230 -0.39 10.45 7.16
N LYS A 231 0.69 11.02 6.63
CA LYS A 231 0.69 12.39 6.09
C LYS A 231 -0.10 12.50 4.78
N SER A 232 -0.07 11.46 3.97
CA SER A 232 -0.78 11.39 2.68
C SER A 232 -2.29 11.22 2.81
N LEU A 233 -2.80 10.92 4.01
CA LEU A 233 -4.24 10.75 4.26
C LEU A 233 -5.03 12.04 3.96
N GLU A 234 -4.48 13.20 4.29
CA GLU A 234 -5.11 14.49 4.01
C GLU A 234 -5.21 14.75 2.50
N VAL A 235 -4.17 14.38 1.74
CA VAL A 235 -4.15 14.51 0.28
C VAL A 235 -5.20 13.59 -0.35
N LEU A 236 -5.31 12.35 0.15
CA LEU A 236 -6.31 11.40 -0.33
C LEU A 236 -7.72 11.92 -0.07
N ARG A 237 -7.99 12.43 1.13
CA ARG A 237 -9.29 13.00 1.50
C ARG A 237 -9.66 14.17 0.62
N ALA A 238 -8.77 15.15 0.47
CA ALA A 238 -9.02 16.36 -0.32
C ALA A 238 -9.35 16.09 -1.80
N LEU A 239 -8.95 14.95 -2.36
CA LEU A 239 -9.23 14.59 -3.75
C LEU A 239 -10.53 13.85 -3.96
N PHE A 240 -11.06 13.25 -2.92
CA PHE A 240 -12.33 12.52 -2.98
C PHE A 240 -13.44 13.28 -2.21
N GLU A 241 -13.15 14.49 -1.73
CA GLU A 241 -14.10 15.48 -1.21
C GLU A 241 -14.82 16.27 -2.39
#